data_e15ac5c87f24fe136b0633dd021cb753
#
_entry.id   e15ac5c87f24fe136b0633dd021cb753
#
_cell.length_a   1.000
_cell.length_b   1.000
_cell.length_c   1.000
_cell.angle_alpha   90.00
_cell.angle_beta   90.00
_cell.angle_gamma   90.00
#
_symmetry.space_group_name_H-M   'P 1'
#
loop_
_entity.id
_entity.type
_entity.pdbx_description
1 polymer ?
#
loop_
_entity_poly.entity_id
_entity_poly.type
_entity_poly.pdbx_seq_one_letter_code
_entity_poly.pdbx_strand_id
1 'polypeptide(L)'
;LYEGDPQPTYAWLRDQEPVYWDEINGLWAISRHADIVAISRDPRRFSSASGSRPNTNGSGSMIDNDDPKHVAYRHLFQKEITPRGAKKFVPRVERIVDDIFAGLAGRRELDLVKEIAIPLPVRVIVETLGLADADWPRYAQIAEIT
;
A
#
# COMPACT_ATOMS: atom_id res chain seq x y z
N LEU A 1 9.64 3.47 15.51
CA LEU A 1 10.50 3.42 14.31
C LEU A 1 10.66 4.78 13.62
N TYR A 2 9.88 5.81 13.98
CA TYR A 2 9.85 7.11 13.29
C TYR A 2 9.89 8.30 14.26
N GLU A 3 10.55 8.16 15.39
CA GLU A 3 10.84 9.31 16.26
C GLU A 3 12.09 10.01 15.71
N GLY A 4 11.90 11.14 15.02
CA GLY A 4 12.95 11.95 14.42
C GLY A 4 13.15 11.69 12.92
N ASP A 5 14.24 12.24 12.36
CA ASP A 5 14.62 12.05 10.95
C ASP A 5 15.31 10.69 10.76
N PRO A 6 14.74 9.73 10.00
CA PRO A 6 15.33 8.43 9.77
C PRO A 6 16.44 8.44 8.70
N GLN A 7 16.62 9.52 7.96
CA GLN A 7 17.53 9.56 6.81
C GLN A 7 19.01 9.30 7.16
N PRO A 8 19.57 9.82 8.27
CA PRO A 8 20.94 9.51 8.67
C PRO A 8 21.15 8.00 8.93
N THR A 9 20.18 7.34 9.58
CA THR A 9 20.22 5.90 9.82
C THR A 9 20.15 5.11 8.52
N TYR A 10 19.28 5.49 7.59
CA TYR A 10 19.21 4.85 6.28
C TYR A 10 20.46 5.03 5.44
N ALA A 11 21.10 6.20 5.52
CA ALA A 11 22.38 6.46 4.85
C ALA A 11 23.48 5.54 5.43
N TRP A 12 23.61 5.48 6.75
CA TRP A 12 24.57 4.61 7.44
C TRP A 12 24.36 3.14 7.06
N LEU A 13 23.11 2.63 7.10
CA LEU A 13 22.78 1.27 6.68
C LEU A 13 23.25 1.00 5.24
N ARG A 14 22.96 1.88 4.30
CA ARG A 14 23.37 1.70 2.89
C ARG A 14 24.88 1.66 2.70
N ASP A 15 25.60 2.47 3.46
CA ASP A 15 27.02 2.71 3.25
C ASP A 15 27.90 1.71 4.04
N GLN A 16 27.52 1.42 5.29
CA GLN A 16 28.33 0.67 6.21
C GLN A 16 27.81 -0.74 6.46
N GLU A 17 26.50 -0.89 6.63
CA GLU A 17 25.85 -2.16 7.03
C GLU A 17 24.66 -2.48 6.11
N PRO A 18 24.86 -2.75 4.82
CA PRO A 18 23.78 -2.93 3.86
C PRO A 18 22.90 -4.17 4.10
N VAL A 19 23.44 -5.14 4.86
CA VAL A 19 22.71 -6.30 5.38
C VAL A 19 22.93 -6.29 6.89
N TYR A 20 21.99 -5.71 7.62
CA TYR A 20 22.09 -5.46 9.05
C TYR A 20 21.21 -6.44 9.83
N TRP A 21 21.79 -7.06 10.87
CA TRP A 21 21.02 -7.89 11.81
C TRP A 21 20.48 -7.02 12.94
N ASP A 22 19.17 -6.91 13.04
CA ASP A 22 18.48 -6.24 14.14
C ASP A 22 18.18 -7.27 15.25
N GLU A 23 19.02 -7.30 16.29
CA GLU A 23 18.87 -8.22 17.43
C GLU A 23 17.58 -7.98 18.22
N ILE A 24 17.10 -6.73 18.28
CA ILE A 24 15.91 -6.36 19.05
C ILE A 24 14.66 -6.98 18.42
N ASN A 25 14.57 -6.88 17.08
CA ASN A 25 13.42 -7.36 16.35
C ASN A 25 13.62 -8.75 15.74
N GLY A 26 14.82 -9.32 15.83
CA GLY A 26 15.16 -10.65 15.31
C GLY A 26 15.00 -10.75 13.78
N LEU A 27 15.40 -9.71 13.04
CA LEU A 27 15.26 -9.66 11.59
C LEU A 27 16.48 -9.07 10.88
N TRP A 28 16.62 -9.39 9.60
CA TRP A 28 17.61 -8.80 8.72
C TRP A 28 17.02 -7.58 7.99
N ALA A 29 17.66 -6.42 8.12
CA ALA A 29 17.35 -5.22 7.35
C ALA A 29 18.24 -5.15 6.11
N ILE A 30 17.63 -5.03 4.94
CA ILE A 30 18.34 -4.89 3.66
C ILE A 30 18.11 -3.49 3.12
N SER A 31 19.19 -2.75 2.86
CA SER A 31 19.10 -1.32 2.57
C SER A 31 19.53 -0.92 1.15
N ARG A 32 20.32 -1.72 0.43
CA ARG A 32 20.75 -1.40 -0.93
C ARG A 32 19.71 -1.82 -1.96
N HIS A 33 19.39 -0.92 -2.87
CA HIS A 33 18.42 -1.16 -3.95
C HIS A 33 18.73 -2.43 -4.77
N ALA A 34 19.99 -2.66 -5.13
CA ALA A 34 20.39 -3.84 -5.91
C ALA A 34 20.05 -5.14 -5.19
N ASP A 35 20.30 -5.20 -3.87
CA ASP A 35 20.03 -6.38 -3.04
C ASP A 35 18.53 -6.60 -2.87
N ILE A 36 17.76 -5.53 -2.64
CA ILE A 36 16.29 -5.58 -2.57
C ILE A 36 15.70 -6.10 -3.88
N VAL A 37 16.19 -5.61 -5.02
CA VAL A 37 15.74 -6.08 -6.35
C VAL A 37 16.11 -7.56 -6.56
N ALA A 38 17.32 -7.98 -6.16
CA ALA A 38 17.74 -9.38 -6.26
C ALA A 38 16.85 -10.31 -5.42
N ILE A 39 16.56 -9.93 -4.17
CA ILE A 39 15.65 -10.64 -3.27
C ILE A 39 14.24 -10.74 -3.87
N SER A 40 13.69 -9.62 -4.33
CA SER A 40 12.33 -9.56 -4.89
C SER A 40 12.14 -10.39 -6.16
N ARG A 41 13.24 -10.70 -6.86
CA ARG A 41 13.23 -11.51 -8.08
C ARG A 41 13.50 -13.01 -7.86
N ASP A 42 13.73 -13.40 -6.63
CA ASP A 42 14.03 -14.79 -6.30
C ASP A 42 13.04 -15.39 -5.29
N PRO A 43 11.79 -15.65 -5.71
CA PRO A 43 10.75 -16.19 -4.84
C PRO A 43 11.04 -17.63 -4.38
N ARG A 44 12.04 -18.30 -4.96
CA ARG A 44 12.43 -19.64 -4.51
C ARG A 44 13.29 -19.62 -3.27
N ARG A 45 14.06 -18.56 -3.05
CA ARG A 45 14.89 -18.39 -1.85
C ARG A 45 14.26 -17.49 -0.79
N PHE A 46 13.40 -16.57 -1.23
CA PHE A 46 12.78 -15.57 -0.37
C PHE A 46 11.26 -15.67 -0.46
N SER A 47 10.65 -16.19 0.59
CA SER A 47 9.22 -16.43 0.68
C SER A 47 8.50 -15.29 1.39
N SER A 48 7.28 -14.98 0.95
CA SER A 48 6.35 -14.07 1.63
C SER A 48 5.29 -14.81 2.45
N ALA A 49 5.28 -16.14 2.43
CA ALA A 49 4.21 -16.95 3.02
C ALA A 49 4.07 -16.82 4.55
N SER A 50 5.12 -16.37 5.23
CA SER A 50 5.09 -16.11 6.68
C SER A 50 4.62 -14.70 7.04
N GLY A 51 4.27 -13.89 6.05
CA GLY A 51 3.85 -12.51 6.21
C GLY A 51 4.79 -11.51 5.55
N SER A 52 4.24 -10.39 5.12
CA SER A 52 4.95 -9.30 4.46
C SER A 52 5.42 -8.20 5.43
N ARG A 53 5.15 -8.36 6.72
CA ARG A 53 5.54 -7.42 7.78
C ARG A 53 6.22 -8.17 8.93
N PRO A 54 7.20 -7.56 9.61
CA PRO A 54 7.79 -8.14 10.81
C PRO A 54 6.73 -8.44 11.88
N ASN A 55 6.90 -9.56 12.57
CA ASN A 55 6.05 -9.96 13.70
C ASN A 55 4.55 -10.14 13.37
N THR A 56 4.19 -10.33 12.12
CA THR A 56 2.83 -10.68 11.71
C THR A 56 2.81 -12.11 11.20
N ASN A 57 1.87 -12.90 11.69
CA ASN A 57 1.49 -14.13 11.01
C ASN A 57 0.73 -13.73 9.75
N GLY A 58 1.13 -14.23 8.58
CA GLY A 58 0.55 -13.81 7.31
C GLY A 58 -0.96 -13.62 7.35
N SER A 59 -1.44 -12.51 6.83
CA SER A 59 -2.85 -12.10 6.89
C SER A 59 -3.78 -12.91 5.96
N GLY A 60 -3.21 -13.84 5.18
CA GLY A 60 -3.93 -14.53 4.12
C GLY A 60 -4.20 -13.66 2.89
N SER A 61 -3.67 -12.44 2.86
CA SER A 61 -3.75 -11.55 1.71
C SER A 61 -2.95 -12.10 0.53
N MET A 62 -3.16 -11.56 -0.67
CA MET A 62 -2.45 -11.99 -1.87
C MET A 62 -0.93 -11.87 -1.73
N ILE A 63 -0.44 -10.82 -1.06
CA ILE A 63 1.00 -10.56 -0.89
C ILE A 63 1.67 -11.52 0.11
N ASP A 64 0.91 -12.17 0.98
CA ASP A 64 1.39 -13.15 1.96
C ASP A 64 1.32 -14.58 1.41
N ASN A 65 1.37 -14.74 0.11
CA ASN A 65 1.36 -16.05 -0.53
C ASN A 65 2.49 -16.16 -1.54
N ASP A 66 3.07 -17.34 -1.63
CA ASP A 66 4.00 -17.73 -2.68
C ASP A 66 3.26 -18.35 -3.89
N ASP A 67 3.98 -18.54 -5.00
CA ASP A 67 3.47 -19.25 -6.16
C ASP A 67 3.25 -20.75 -5.83
N PRO A 68 2.20 -21.36 -6.40
CA PRO A 68 1.29 -20.87 -7.44
C PRO A 68 0.08 -20.08 -6.93
N LYS A 69 -0.13 -20.00 -5.61
CA LYS A 69 -1.31 -19.38 -5.00
C LYS A 69 -1.34 -17.87 -5.23
N HIS A 70 -0.19 -17.20 -5.09
CA HIS A 70 -0.05 -15.77 -5.40
C HIS A 70 -0.48 -15.47 -6.85
N VAL A 71 0.04 -16.23 -7.82
CA VAL A 71 -0.31 -16.06 -9.25
C VAL A 71 -1.79 -16.27 -9.49
N ALA A 72 -2.40 -17.27 -8.85
CA ALA A 72 -3.83 -17.53 -9.00
C ALA A 72 -4.67 -16.34 -8.51
N TYR A 73 -4.36 -15.79 -7.33
CA TYR A 73 -5.06 -14.62 -6.80
C TYR A 73 -4.81 -13.36 -7.65
N ARG A 74 -3.57 -13.14 -8.08
CA ARG A 74 -3.21 -12.01 -8.93
C ARG A 74 -3.99 -12.01 -10.24
N HIS A 75 -4.21 -13.16 -10.86
CA HIS A 75 -4.97 -13.28 -12.11
C HIS A 75 -6.43 -12.83 -11.97
N LEU A 76 -7.05 -12.93 -10.78
CA LEU A 76 -8.40 -12.46 -10.54
C LEU A 76 -8.52 -10.93 -10.72
N PHE A 77 -7.49 -10.20 -10.32
CA PHE A 77 -7.48 -8.72 -10.35
C PHE A 77 -6.73 -8.13 -11.54
N GLN A 78 -5.89 -8.93 -12.21
CA GLN A 78 -4.94 -8.43 -13.22
C GLN A 78 -5.64 -7.69 -14.36
N LYS A 79 -6.83 -8.11 -14.77
CA LYS A 79 -7.57 -7.49 -15.87
C LYS A 79 -7.98 -6.04 -15.55
N GLU A 80 -8.33 -5.78 -14.30
CA GLU A 80 -8.80 -4.47 -13.83
C GLU A 80 -7.64 -3.47 -13.61
N ILE A 81 -6.46 -3.97 -13.22
CA ILE A 81 -5.27 -3.13 -12.96
C ILE A 81 -4.36 -2.92 -14.18
N THR A 82 -4.77 -3.38 -15.37
CA THR A 82 -4.07 -3.06 -16.61
C THR A 82 -4.33 -1.60 -17.03
N PRO A 83 -3.48 -0.97 -17.87
CA PRO A 83 -3.74 0.36 -18.39
C PRO A 83 -5.10 0.50 -19.08
N ARG A 84 -5.58 -0.56 -19.72
CA ARG A 84 -6.92 -0.61 -20.33
C ARG A 84 -8.02 -0.72 -19.27
N GLY A 85 -7.81 -1.52 -18.23
CA GLY A 85 -8.73 -1.63 -17.10
C GLY A 85 -8.83 -0.30 -16.35
N ALA A 86 -7.68 0.31 -16.02
CA ALA A 86 -7.62 1.59 -15.33
C ALA A 86 -8.37 2.72 -16.04
N LYS A 87 -8.37 2.76 -17.38
CA LYS A 87 -9.15 3.76 -18.15
C LYS A 87 -10.64 3.72 -17.87
N LYS A 88 -11.20 2.59 -17.50
CA LYS A 88 -12.64 2.48 -17.14
C LYS A 88 -12.99 3.23 -15.86
N PHE A 89 -12.01 3.45 -14.98
CA PHE A 89 -12.20 4.14 -13.72
C PHE A 89 -12.12 5.67 -13.85
N VAL A 90 -11.51 6.19 -14.93
CA VAL A 90 -11.32 7.64 -15.10
C VAL A 90 -12.60 8.43 -14.88
N PRO A 91 -13.76 8.15 -15.52
CA PRO A 91 -14.96 8.93 -15.31
C PRO A 91 -15.50 8.88 -13.87
N ARG A 92 -15.24 7.76 -13.18
CA ARG A 92 -15.62 7.60 -11.76
C ARG A 92 -14.74 8.45 -10.86
N VAL A 93 -13.42 8.41 -11.11
CA VAL A 93 -12.44 9.20 -10.37
C VAL A 93 -12.73 10.70 -10.56
N GLU A 94 -12.98 11.15 -11.79
CA GLU A 94 -13.34 12.53 -12.11
C GLU A 94 -14.58 12.97 -11.31
N ARG A 95 -15.66 12.18 -11.32
CA ARG A 95 -16.86 12.47 -10.54
C ARG A 95 -16.56 12.56 -9.03
N ILE A 96 -15.79 11.63 -8.47
CA ILE A 96 -15.42 11.66 -7.04
C ILE A 96 -14.63 12.93 -6.72
N VAL A 97 -13.70 13.31 -7.59
CA VAL A 97 -12.93 14.56 -7.45
C VAL A 97 -13.84 15.76 -7.46
N ASP A 98 -14.75 15.86 -8.45
CA ASP A 98 -15.70 16.95 -8.55
C ASP A 98 -16.58 17.06 -7.30
N ASP A 99 -17.10 15.94 -6.79
CA ASP A 99 -17.90 15.90 -5.56
C ASP A 99 -17.11 16.40 -4.34
N ILE A 100 -15.87 15.97 -4.19
CA ILE A 100 -14.99 16.41 -3.10
C ILE A 100 -14.78 17.93 -3.18
N PHE A 101 -14.40 18.44 -4.35
CA PHE A 101 -14.16 19.87 -4.52
C PHE A 101 -15.42 20.72 -4.41
N ALA A 102 -16.57 20.21 -4.85
CA ALA A 102 -17.86 20.89 -4.64
C ALA A 102 -18.17 21.06 -3.15
N GLY A 103 -17.86 20.04 -2.31
CA GLY A 103 -18.02 20.13 -0.86
C GLY A 103 -17.06 21.10 -0.17
N LEU A 104 -15.97 21.48 -0.84
CA LEU A 104 -14.98 22.44 -0.34
C LEU A 104 -15.21 23.87 -0.83
N ALA A 105 -16.17 24.08 -1.70
CA ALA A 105 -16.42 25.38 -2.34
C ALA A 105 -16.72 26.48 -1.29
N GLY A 106 -16.08 27.64 -1.45
CA GLY A 106 -16.24 28.80 -0.55
C GLY A 106 -15.43 28.72 0.75
N ARG A 107 -14.74 27.64 1.02
CA ARG A 107 -13.84 27.50 2.19
C ARG A 107 -12.49 28.16 1.91
N ARG A 108 -11.92 28.80 2.93
CA ARG A 108 -10.61 29.46 2.86
C ARG A 108 -9.48 28.60 3.37
N GLU A 109 -9.81 27.64 4.22
CA GLU A 109 -8.86 26.73 4.86
C GLU A 109 -9.43 25.31 4.78
N LEU A 110 -8.56 24.34 4.58
CA LEU A 110 -8.90 22.92 4.55
C LEU A 110 -7.73 22.07 5.07
N ASP A 111 -8.05 20.91 5.61
CA ASP A 111 -7.08 19.87 5.88
C ASP A 111 -6.95 18.97 4.64
N LEU A 112 -5.88 19.17 3.88
CA LEU A 112 -5.64 18.44 2.63
C LEU A 112 -5.68 16.92 2.81
N VAL A 113 -5.16 16.42 3.93
CA VAL A 113 -5.09 14.98 4.20
C VAL A 113 -6.49 14.44 4.48
N LYS A 114 -7.20 15.03 5.43
CA LYS A 114 -8.52 14.54 5.85
C LYS A 114 -9.61 14.73 4.81
N GLU A 115 -9.53 15.82 4.03
CA GLU A 115 -10.62 16.24 3.16
C GLU A 115 -10.41 15.85 1.70
N ILE A 116 -9.19 15.50 1.30
CA ILE A 116 -8.89 15.07 -0.09
C ILE A 116 -8.10 13.77 -0.11
N ALA A 117 -6.92 13.71 0.54
CA ALA A 117 -5.99 12.60 0.36
C ALA A 117 -6.52 11.27 0.92
N ILE A 118 -7.31 11.29 1.99
CA ILE A 118 -7.98 10.09 2.53
C ILE A 118 -9.26 9.76 1.76
N PRO A 119 -10.24 10.68 1.57
CA PRO A 119 -11.50 10.35 0.91
C PRO A 119 -11.34 9.85 -0.52
N LEU A 120 -10.48 10.47 -1.32
CA LEU A 120 -10.36 10.16 -2.73
C LEU A 120 -10.02 8.68 -3.01
N PRO A 121 -8.91 8.12 -2.52
CA PRO A 121 -8.57 6.72 -2.78
C PRO A 121 -9.56 5.74 -2.15
N VAL A 122 -10.10 6.05 -0.96
CA VAL A 122 -11.07 5.18 -0.29
C VAL A 122 -12.36 5.09 -1.11
N ARG A 123 -12.91 6.20 -1.59
CA ARG A 123 -14.11 6.22 -2.45
C ARG A 123 -13.88 5.45 -3.75
N VAL A 124 -12.71 5.62 -4.37
CA VAL A 124 -12.35 4.86 -5.59
C VAL A 124 -12.33 3.35 -5.32
N ILE A 125 -11.77 2.92 -4.19
CA ILE A 125 -11.74 1.49 -3.81
C ILE A 125 -13.16 0.98 -3.53
N VAL A 126 -13.95 1.72 -2.75
CA VAL A 126 -15.34 1.37 -2.41
C VAL A 126 -16.18 1.16 -3.67
N GLU A 127 -16.12 2.08 -4.62
CA GLU A 127 -16.80 1.93 -5.91
C GLU A 127 -16.26 0.78 -6.76
N THR A 128 -14.94 0.57 -6.74
CA THR A 128 -14.31 -0.53 -7.49
C THR A 128 -14.79 -1.89 -6.99
N LEU A 129 -15.03 -2.00 -5.69
CA LEU A 129 -15.59 -3.20 -5.05
C LEU A 129 -17.12 -3.33 -5.22
N GLY A 130 -17.78 -2.36 -5.87
CA GLY A 130 -19.23 -2.36 -6.05
C GLY A 130 -20.02 -2.03 -4.78
N LEU A 131 -19.38 -1.40 -3.81
CA LEU A 131 -19.99 -0.96 -2.55
C LEU A 131 -20.61 0.43 -2.69
N ALA A 132 -21.52 0.80 -1.78
CA ALA A 132 -22.15 2.10 -1.80
C ALA A 132 -21.16 3.21 -1.42
N ASP A 133 -21.06 4.26 -2.23
CA ASP A 133 -20.16 5.39 -1.96
C ASP A 133 -20.44 6.06 -0.61
N ALA A 134 -21.70 6.07 -0.16
CA ALA A 134 -22.06 6.61 1.15
C ALA A 134 -21.38 5.90 2.35
N ASP A 135 -20.87 4.69 2.16
CA ASP A 135 -20.22 3.91 3.20
C ASP A 135 -18.71 4.18 3.31
N TRP A 136 -18.13 5.01 2.43
CA TRP A 136 -16.68 5.25 2.42
C TRP A 136 -16.10 5.68 3.78
N PRO A 137 -16.79 6.48 4.65
CA PRO A 137 -16.21 6.86 5.94
C PRO A 137 -15.97 5.66 6.86
N ARG A 138 -16.84 4.65 6.78
CA ARG A 138 -16.69 3.39 7.53
C ARG A 138 -15.47 2.60 7.04
N TYR A 139 -15.25 2.55 5.73
CA TYR A 139 -14.09 1.86 5.16
C TYR A 139 -12.78 2.59 5.44
N ALA A 140 -12.79 3.93 5.48
CA ALA A 140 -11.64 4.72 5.91
C ALA A 140 -11.22 4.37 7.34
N GLN A 141 -12.17 4.27 8.26
CA GLN A 141 -11.91 3.88 9.66
C GLN A 141 -11.31 2.46 9.76
N ILE A 142 -11.80 1.50 8.97
CA ILE A 142 -11.24 0.15 8.94
C ILE A 142 -9.80 0.16 8.45
N ALA A 143 -9.48 0.97 7.44
CA ALA A 143 -8.13 1.08 6.91
C ALA A 143 -7.13 1.75 7.88
N GLU A 144 -7.59 2.62 8.77
CA GLU A 144 -6.75 3.25 9.82
C GLU A 144 -6.40 2.29 10.97
N ILE A 145 -7.21 1.26 11.19
CA ILE A 145 -7.03 0.28 12.27
C ILE A 145 -6.06 -0.85 11.86
N THR A 146 -5.74 -0.99 10.58
CA THR A 146 -4.93 -2.09 10.03
C THR A 146 -3.50 -1.65 9.79
#